data_8b9f556fa4a1aeac5cd8bec90535fde5
#
_entry.id   8b9f556fa4a1aeac5cd8bec90535fde5
#
_cell.length_a   1.000
_cell.length_b   1.000
_cell.length_c   1.000
_cell.angle_alpha   90.00
_cell.angle_beta   90.00
_cell.angle_gamma   90.00
#
_symmetry.space_group_name_H-M   'P 1'
#
loop_
_entity.id
_entity.type
_entity.pdbx_description
1 polymer ?
#
loop_
_entity_poly.entity_id
_entity_poly.type
_entity_poly.pdbx_seq_one_letter_code
_entity_poly.pdbx_strand_id
1 'polypeptide(L)'
;MCIDKLGTIHLSWVWRETGDVSTNHDLCYARSMDGGITWYKSTGEKYQLPITATNAEYVYKIPQNSELINTTGMCASDDGSPMIATYWRDGVKNLPQYFLVYQEGNGWKKSQISSRKTDFTLSGGGTKRIPISRPVVLTRKKNGMQQVLMVFRDSERSDKASIAICSDLTKPLWVISDLNKIGVGSWEPSCDKQLWAEKGLLNLYLQQSDQVDGEGISTMAPQPVYVLENPEL
;
A
#
# COMPACT_ATOMS: atom_id res chain seq x y z
N MET A 1 1.02 9.05 -0.70
CA MET A 1 1.78 10.17 -0.13
C MET A 1 1.88 10.01 1.38
N CYS A 2 3.04 10.34 1.95
CA CYS A 2 3.22 10.51 3.39
C CYS A 2 4.14 11.71 3.66
N ILE A 3 4.15 12.16 4.92
CA ILE A 3 5.11 13.16 5.43
C ILE A 3 5.88 12.47 6.54
N ASP A 4 7.20 12.52 6.46
CA ASP A 4 8.07 11.94 7.48
C ASP A 4 8.24 12.86 8.70
N LYS A 5 8.96 12.39 9.73
CA LYS A 5 9.23 13.17 10.96
C LYS A 5 10.11 14.41 10.74
N LEU A 6 10.79 14.50 9.59
CA LEU A 6 11.63 15.64 9.19
C LEU A 6 10.84 16.68 8.39
N GLY A 7 9.55 16.41 8.10
CA GLY A 7 8.70 17.26 7.29
C GLY A 7 8.86 17.05 5.79
N THR A 8 9.60 16.03 5.36
CA THR A 8 9.73 15.68 3.93
C THR A 8 8.44 15.06 3.42
N ILE A 9 7.92 15.59 2.33
CA ILE A 9 6.81 15.02 1.60
C ILE A 9 7.35 13.92 0.68
N HIS A 10 6.82 12.73 0.80
CA HIS A 10 7.08 11.58 -0.08
C HIS A 10 5.85 11.28 -0.93
N LEU A 11 6.03 11.17 -2.23
CA LEU A 11 4.98 10.88 -3.20
C LEU A 11 5.35 9.65 -4.02
N SER A 12 4.41 8.72 -4.18
CA SER A 12 4.50 7.64 -5.15
C SER A 12 3.26 7.63 -6.04
N TRP A 13 3.44 7.21 -7.30
CA TRP A 13 2.36 7.08 -8.27
C TRP A 13 2.65 5.96 -9.26
N VAL A 14 1.64 5.59 -10.00
CA VAL A 14 1.72 4.71 -11.17
C VAL A 14 1.26 5.47 -12.39
N TRP A 15 1.74 5.08 -13.57
CA TRP A 15 1.21 5.58 -14.83
C TRP A 15 -0.02 4.77 -15.24
N ARG A 16 -0.94 5.41 -15.96
CA ARG A 16 -2.15 4.79 -16.48
C ARG A 16 -2.46 5.36 -17.85
N GLU A 17 -2.59 4.50 -18.86
CA GLU A 17 -2.69 4.92 -20.27
C GLU A 17 -4.13 5.14 -20.74
N THR A 18 -5.11 4.45 -20.11
CA THR A 18 -6.53 4.55 -20.48
C THR A 18 -7.45 4.52 -19.26
N GLY A 19 -8.77 4.56 -19.49
CA GLY A 19 -9.76 4.34 -18.43
C GLY A 19 -9.74 2.94 -17.83
N ASP A 20 -9.13 1.96 -18.49
CA ASP A 20 -8.98 0.61 -17.97
C ASP A 20 -7.81 0.51 -16.98
N VAL A 21 -8.07 -0.02 -15.77
CA VAL A 21 -7.05 -0.20 -14.72
C VAL A 21 -5.94 -1.16 -15.15
N SER A 22 -6.21 -2.09 -16.05
CA SER A 22 -5.19 -3.00 -16.59
C SER A 22 -4.04 -2.27 -17.30
N THR A 23 -4.26 -1.02 -17.70
CA THR A 23 -3.23 -0.16 -18.30
C THR A 23 -2.34 0.55 -17.28
N ASN A 24 -2.55 0.32 -15.97
CA ASN A 24 -1.62 0.79 -14.95
C ASN A 24 -0.27 0.08 -15.12
N HIS A 25 0.80 0.86 -14.97
CA HIS A 25 2.16 0.33 -15.05
C HIS A 25 3.13 1.16 -14.24
N ASP A 26 4.24 0.56 -13.91
CA ASP A 26 5.39 1.18 -13.25
C ASP A 26 5.06 1.86 -11.91
N LEU A 27 5.99 1.82 -11.00
CA LEU A 27 5.92 2.50 -9.73
C LEU A 27 6.98 3.59 -9.70
N CYS A 28 6.53 4.83 -9.45
CA CYS A 28 7.37 6.02 -9.46
C CYS A 28 7.44 6.70 -8.10
N TYR A 29 8.44 7.57 -7.93
CA TYR A 29 8.68 8.25 -6.67
C TYR A 29 9.22 9.67 -6.87
N ALA A 30 8.86 10.55 -5.92
CA ALA A 30 9.44 11.86 -5.74
C ALA A 30 9.38 12.28 -4.26
N ARG A 31 10.27 13.17 -3.83
CA ARG A 31 10.23 13.81 -2.51
C ARG A 31 10.42 15.31 -2.59
N SER A 32 9.87 16.01 -1.59
CA SER A 32 10.04 17.45 -1.43
C SER A 32 10.34 17.79 0.03
N MET A 33 11.30 18.66 0.25
CA MET A 33 11.73 19.14 1.58
C MET A 33 11.31 20.59 1.87
N ASP A 34 10.58 21.21 0.94
CA ASP A 34 10.20 22.62 0.97
C ASP A 34 8.69 22.85 0.72
N GLY A 35 7.88 21.88 1.17
CA GLY A 35 6.42 21.99 1.07
C GLY A 35 5.87 21.78 -0.33
N GLY A 36 6.60 21.10 -1.24
CA GLY A 36 6.15 20.78 -2.59
C GLY A 36 6.57 21.81 -3.65
N ILE A 37 7.45 22.76 -3.32
CA ILE A 37 7.94 23.76 -4.26
C ILE A 37 8.98 23.14 -5.19
N THR A 38 9.93 22.38 -4.62
CA THR A 38 10.92 21.62 -5.41
C THR A 38 10.82 20.14 -5.12
N TRP A 39 11.07 19.34 -6.16
CA TRP A 39 10.98 17.90 -6.09
C TRP A 39 12.29 17.23 -6.47
N TYR A 40 12.58 16.12 -5.82
CA TYR A 40 13.83 15.37 -5.97
C TYR A 40 13.53 13.88 -6.13
N LYS A 41 14.39 13.20 -6.86
CA LYS A 41 14.49 11.73 -6.86
C LYS A 41 15.04 11.23 -5.52
N SER A 42 14.96 9.95 -5.27
CA SER A 42 15.55 9.33 -4.08
C SER A 42 17.06 9.54 -3.98
N THR A 43 17.73 9.63 -5.12
CA THR A 43 19.17 9.91 -5.25
C THR A 43 19.58 11.35 -4.86
N GLY A 44 18.60 12.26 -4.69
CA GLY A 44 18.85 13.68 -4.46
C GLY A 44 18.95 14.53 -5.73
N GLU A 45 18.82 13.91 -6.92
CA GLU A 45 18.72 14.64 -8.19
C GLU A 45 17.42 15.45 -8.22
N LYS A 46 17.52 16.73 -8.55
CA LYS A 46 16.36 17.63 -8.67
C LYS A 46 15.57 17.33 -9.95
N TYR A 47 14.25 17.24 -9.83
CA TYR A 47 13.37 17.14 -10.99
C TYR A 47 13.28 18.47 -11.76
N GLN A 48 13.26 18.36 -13.05
CA GLN A 48 12.72 19.41 -13.93
C GLN A 48 11.21 19.21 -14.04
N LEU A 49 10.45 20.21 -13.64
CA LEU A 49 8.98 20.16 -13.72
C LEU A 49 8.48 20.57 -15.10
N PRO A 50 7.38 19.97 -15.59
CA PRO A 50 6.60 18.93 -14.93
C PRO A 50 7.31 17.56 -14.93
N ILE A 51 7.01 16.71 -13.92
CA ILE A 51 7.45 15.32 -13.94
C ILE A 51 6.65 14.57 -15.01
N THR A 52 7.36 13.92 -15.91
CA THR A 52 6.80 13.17 -17.04
C THR A 52 7.32 11.75 -17.04
N ALA A 53 6.76 10.88 -17.89
CA ALA A 53 7.26 9.51 -18.03
C ALA A 53 8.74 9.44 -18.47
N THR A 54 9.29 10.49 -19.09
CA THR A 54 10.68 10.51 -19.53
C THR A 54 11.68 10.92 -18.46
N ASN A 55 11.26 11.65 -17.41
CA ASN A 55 12.14 12.13 -16.35
C ASN A 55 11.80 11.57 -14.96
N ALA A 56 10.69 10.82 -14.80
CA ALA A 56 10.31 10.19 -13.55
C ALA A 56 11.37 9.20 -13.06
N GLU A 57 11.53 9.11 -11.74
CA GLU A 57 12.24 8.01 -11.13
C GLU A 57 11.33 6.78 -11.05
N TYR A 58 11.71 5.73 -11.73
CA TYR A 58 11.04 4.45 -11.68
C TYR A 58 11.66 3.59 -10.57
N VAL A 59 10.95 3.44 -9.47
CA VAL A 59 11.43 2.66 -8.32
C VAL A 59 11.22 1.16 -8.52
N TYR A 60 10.22 0.80 -9.33
CA TYR A 60 10.03 -0.56 -9.81
C TYR A 60 9.30 -0.57 -11.15
N LYS A 61 9.85 -1.30 -12.14
CA LYS A 61 9.23 -1.46 -13.45
C LYS A 61 8.19 -2.56 -13.41
N ILE A 62 6.95 -2.22 -13.72
CA ILE A 62 5.79 -3.12 -13.71
C ILE A 62 5.08 -2.96 -15.05
N PRO A 63 4.96 -4.02 -15.85
CA PRO A 63 4.28 -3.92 -17.15
C PRO A 63 2.77 -3.73 -16.99
N GLN A 64 2.10 -3.23 -18.03
CA GLN A 64 0.64 -3.27 -18.13
C GLN A 64 0.12 -4.71 -18.02
N ASN A 65 -1.16 -4.87 -17.72
CA ASN A 65 -1.82 -6.18 -17.50
C ASN A 65 -1.23 -6.98 -16.32
N SER A 66 -0.66 -6.28 -15.33
CA SER A 66 -0.12 -6.87 -14.12
C SER A 66 -1.05 -6.76 -12.92
N GLU A 67 -2.28 -6.33 -13.08
CA GLU A 67 -3.25 -6.08 -11.99
C GLU A 67 -2.70 -5.07 -10.96
N LEU A 68 -1.87 -4.12 -11.41
CA LEU A 68 -1.35 -3.06 -10.57
C LEU A 68 -2.44 -2.07 -10.21
N ILE A 69 -2.69 -1.87 -8.91
CA ILE A 69 -3.66 -0.88 -8.46
C ILE A 69 -3.09 0.54 -8.53
N ASN A 70 -3.94 1.52 -8.80
CA ASN A 70 -3.56 2.91 -8.99
C ASN A 70 -3.25 3.71 -7.72
N THR A 71 -3.62 3.19 -6.55
CA THR A 71 -3.36 3.84 -5.26
C THR A 71 -2.50 2.92 -4.40
N THR A 72 -1.41 3.45 -3.88
CA THR A 72 -0.47 2.72 -3.02
C THR A 72 -0.53 3.19 -1.58
N GLY A 73 -0.24 2.28 -0.64
CA GLY A 73 0.10 2.64 0.74
C GLY A 73 1.52 3.20 0.79
N MET A 74 1.76 4.21 1.63
CA MET A 74 3.10 4.79 1.77
C MET A 74 3.36 5.26 3.19
N CYS A 75 4.57 4.98 3.68
CA CYS A 75 5.14 5.54 4.90
C CYS A 75 6.64 5.79 4.71
N ALA A 76 7.25 6.42 5.69
CA ALA A 76 8.70 6.55 5.77
C ALA A 76 9.18 6.16 7.18
N SER A 77 10.37 5.59 7.27
CA SER A 77 11.02 5.31 8.55
C SER A 77 11.48 6.58 9.25
N ASP A 78 11.96 6.45 10.49
CA ASP A 78 12.40 7.59 11.29
C ASP A 78 13.61 8.36 10.68
N ASP A 79 14.37 7.68 9.82
CA ASP A 79 15.48 8.27 9.05
C ASP A 79 15.07 8.81 7.67
N GLY A 80 13.76 8.81 7.37
CA GLY A 80 13.22 9.34 6.13
C GLY A 80 13.26 8.35 4.96
N SER A 81 13.60 7.06 5.17
CA SER A 81 13.60 6.07 4.09
C SER A 81 12.19 5.68 3.68
N PRO A 82 11.78 5.91 2.40
CA PRO A 82 10.42 5.67 1.95
C PRO A 82 10.13 4.18 1.74
N MET A 83 8.89 3.81 2.02
CA MET A 83 8.33 2.46 1.85
C MET A 83 6.97 2.56 1.16
N ILE A 84 6.77 1.78 0.11
CA ILE A 84 5.59 1.77 -0.72
C ILE A 84 5.01 0.36 -0.73
N ALA A 85 3.78 0.21 -0.24
CA ALA A 85 3.05 -1.05 -0.30
C ALA A 85 1.97 -0.99 -1.37
N THR A 86 1.90 -2.01 -2.21
CA THR A 86 0.89 -2.16 -3.25
C THR A 86 0.80 -3.63 -3.65
N TYR A 87 -0.02 -3.94 -4.65
CA TYR A 87 -0.10 -5.29 -5.20
C TYR A 87 -0.06 -5.27 -6.72
N TRP A 88 0.51 -6.32 -7.27
CA TRP A 88 0.52 -6.59 -8.69
C TRP A 88 0.86 -8.06 -8.97
N ARG A 89 0.74 -8.47 -10.24
CA ARG A 89 1.22 -9.75 -10.77
C ARG A 89 2.68 -9.58 -11.20
N ASP A 90 3.60 -10.22 -10.51
CA ASP A 90 5.03 -10.17 -10.82
C ASP A 90 5.41 -11.30 -11.81
N GLY A 91 5.25 -11.02 -13.10
CA GLY A 91 5.45 -11.98 -14.17
C GLY A 91 4.13 -12.58 -14.72
N VAL A 92 4.13 -12.94 -16.00
CA VAL A 92 2.94 -13.29 -16.79
C VAL A 92 2.17 -14.49 -16.24
N LYS A 93 2.83 -15.42 -15.57
CA LYS A 93 2.22 -16.65 -15.03
C LYS A 93 1.98 -16.60 -13.53
N ASN A 94 2.37 -15.53 -12.87
CA ASN A 94 2.24 -15.40 -11.42
C ASN A 94 0.88 -14.81 -11.04
N LEU A 95 0.46 -15.08 -9.82
CA LEU A 95 -0.75 -14.52 -9.26
C LEU A 95 -0.48 -13.15 -8.64
N PRO A 96 -1.48 -12.23 -8.58
CA PRO A 96 -1.31 -10.97 -7.88
C PRO A 96 -0.96 -11.18 -6.40
N GLN A 97 0.09 -10.52 -5.95
CA GLN A 97 0.60 -10.57 -4.58
C GLN A 97 0.77 -9.17 -4.02
N TYR A 98 0.74 -9.04 -2.69
CA TYR A 98 1.19 -7.83 -2.01
C TYR A 98 2.71 -7.77 -1.99
N PHE A 99 3.24 -6.58 -2.24
CA PHE A 99 4.67 -6.28 -2.17
C PHE A 99 4.93 -5.00 -1.39
N LEU A 100 6.09 -4.97 -0.76
CA LEU A 100 6.72 -3.76 -0.26
C LEU A 100 7.88 -3.40 -1.21
N VAL A 101 7.89 -2.17 -1.72
CA VAL A 101 9.04 -1.56 -2.39
C VAL A 101 9.62 -0.52 -1.45
N TYR A 102 10.89 -0.62 -1.12
CA TYR A 102 11.53 0.21 -0.11
C TYR A 102 12.94 0.60 -0.51
N GLN A 103 13.38 1.78 -0.05
CA GLN A 103 14.73 2.25 -0.28
C GLN A 103 15.70 1.56 0.68
N GLU A 104 16.80 1.05 0.14
CA GLU A 104 17.93 0.54 0.91
C GLU A 104 19.24 1.09 0.32
N GLY A 105 19.93 1.90 1.08
CA GLY A 105 21.08 2.66 0.56
C GLY A 105 20.68 3.58 -0.59
N ASN A 106 21.38 3.48 -1.71
CA ASN A 106 21.09 4.28 -2.90
C ASN A 106 20.16 3.58 -3.91
N GLY A 107 19.56 2.46 -3.54
CA GLY A 107 18.73 1.67 -4.43
C GLY A 107 17.36 1.33 -3.85
N TRP A 108 16.53 0.70 -4.69
CA TRP A 108 15.23 0.21 -4.31
C TRP A 108 15.19 -1.31 -4.29
N LYS A 109 14.56 -1.86 -3.30
CA LYS A 109 14.33 -3.30 -3.15
C LYS A 109 12.86 -3.63 -3.12
N LYS A 110 12.53 -4.87 -3.47
CA LYS A 110 11.18 -5.42 -3.40
C LYS A 110 11.17 -6.63 -2.46
N SER A 111 10.15 -6.70 -1.61
CA SER A 111 9.82 -7.87 -0.80
C SER A 111 8.40 -8.30 -1.05
N GLN A 112 8.16 -9.59 -1.35
CA GLN A 112 6.83 -10.15 -1.44
C GLN A 112 6.28 -10.41 -0.04
N ILE A 113 5.04 -9.96 0.22
CA ILE A 113 4.39 -10.05 1.53
C ILE A 113 3.44 -11.25 1.59
N SER A 114 2.61 -11.43 0.56
CA SER A 114 1.59 -12.49 0.52
C SER A 114 2.02 -13.71 -0.28
N SER A 115 1.28 -14.79 -0.12
CA SER A 115 1.42 -16.03 -0.92
C SER A 115 0.05 -16.51 -1.39
N ARG A 116 -0.66 -15.62 -2.09
CA ARG A 116 -2.01 -15.87 -2.62
C ARG A 116 -1.99 -16.98 -3.67
N LYS A 117 -3.13 -17.69 -3.72
CA LYS A 117 -3.35 -18.85 -4.60
C LYS A 117 -4.47 -18.64 -5.62
N THR A 118 -5.26 -17.56 -5.47
CA THR A 118 -6.37 -17.24 -6.37
C THR A 118 -6.03 -16.04 -7.25
N ASP A 119 -6.48 -16.12 -8.48
CA ASP A 119 -6.33 -15.04 -9.46
C ASP A 119 -7.50 -14.07 -9.42
N PHE A 120 -7.31 -12.88 -9.97
CA PHE A 120 -8.35 -11.91 -10.26
C PHE A 120 -7.88 -10.94 -11.33
N THR A 121 -8.83 -10.20 -11.90
CA THR A 121 -8.52 -9.14 -12.87
C THR A 121 -9.14 -7.81 -12.47
N LEU A 122 -8.42 -6.73 -12.73
CA LEU A 122 -8.89 -5.35 -12.62
C LEU A 122 -9.34 -4.79 -13.98
N SER A 123 -9.19 -5.56 -15.06
CA SER A 123 -9.51 -5.12 -16.42
C SER A 123 -10.99 -4.79 -16.57
N GLY A 124 -11.29 -3.84 -17.46
CA GLY A 124 -12.63 -3.36 -17.78
C GLY A 124 -12.98 -2.03 -17.09
N GLY A 125 -14.14 -1.50 -17.41
CA GLY A 125 -14.63 -0.22 -16.88
C GLY A 125 -15.39 -0.37 -15.56
N GLY A 126 -15.62 0.78 -14.89
CA GLY A 126 -16.38 0.88 -13.65
C GLY A 126 -15.60 0.43 -12.40
N THR A 127 -16.25 0.58 -11.25
CA THR A 127 -15.69 0.16 -9.96
C THR A 127 -15.74 -1.35 -9.83
N LYS A 128 -14.63 -1.97 -9.47
CA LYS A 128 -14.51 -3.43 -9.33
C LYS A 128 -14.68 -3.88 -7.89
N ARG A 129 -15.30 -5.04 -7.71
CA ARG A 129 -15.26 -5.78 -6.45
C ARG A 129 -13.93 -6.53 -6.37
N ILE A 130 -12.94 -5.93 -5.73
CA ILE A 130 -11.60 -6.48 -5.67
C ILE A 130 -11.48 -7.44 -4.47
N PRO A 131 -10.94 -8.68 -4.64
CA PRO A 131 -10.83 -9.66 -3.56
C PRO A 131 -9.79 -9.28 -2.50
N ILE A 132 -8.97 -8.28 -2.75
CA ILE A 132 -8.00 -7.73 -1.80
C ILE A 132 -8.17 -6.23 -1.68
N SER A 133 -7.79 -5.65 -0.54
CA SER A 133 -7.85 -4.20 -0.34
C SER A 133 -6.58 -3.50 -0.81
N ARG A 134 -6.63 -2.19 -0.98
CA ARG A 134 -5.43 -1.35 -0.95
C ARG A 134 -4.81 -1.45 0.44
N PRO A 135 -3.48 -1.59 0.57
CA PRO A 135 -2.86 -1.73 1.88
C PRO A 135 -2.63 -0.38 2.56
N VAL A 136 -2.67 -0.39 3.89
CA VAL A 136 -2.06 0.66 4.71
C VAL A 136 -0.72 0.14 5.21
N VAL A 137 0.35 0.89 5.00
CA VAL A 137 1.69 0.56 5.51
C VAL A 137 2.10 1.55 6.59
N LEU A 138 2.66 1.00 7.65
CA LEU A 138 3.13 1.72 8.84
C LEU A 138 4.51 1.20 9.21
N THR A 139 5.25 2.01 9.96
CA THR A 139 6.58 1.63 10.44
C THR A 139 6.80 2.13 11.85
N ARG A 140 7.61 1.39 12.61
CA ARG A 140 8.05 1.78 13.96
C ARG A 140 9.42 1.18 14.27
N LYS A 141 10.12 1.73 15.26
CA LYS A 141 11.27 1.04 15.88
C LYS A 141 10.79 0.17 17.03
N LYS A 142 11.16 -1.11 17.02
CA LYS A 142 10.94 -2.06 18.12
C LYS A 142 12.26 -2.79 18.39
N ASN A 143 12.74 -2.73 19.63
CA ASN A 143 14.03 -3.30 20.05
C ASN A 143 15.23 -2.83 19.19
N GLY A 144 15.25 -1.56 18.79
CA GLY A 144 16.30 -0.97 17.96
C GLY A 144 16.23 -1.28 16.47
N MET A 145 15.35 -2.19 16.04
CA MET A 145 15.15 -2.57 14.64
C MET A 145 13.95 -1.87 14.01
N GLN A 146 14.04 -1.58 12.72
CA GLN A 146 12.93 -1.04 11.94
C GLN A 146 11.94 -2.15 11.65
N GLN A 147 10.75 -2.07 12.26
CA GLN A 147 9.63 -2.97 11.99
C GLN A 147 8.67 -2.31 11.00
N VAL A 148 8.21 -3.08 10.02
CA VAL A 148 7.19 -2.65 9.04
C VAL A 148 5.92 -3.47 9.25
N LEU A 149 4.78 -2.77 9.24
CA LEU A 149 3.47 -3.34 9.39
C LEU A 149 2.63 -2.99 8.16
N MET A 150 1.92 -3.96 7.60
CA MET A 150 0.96 -3.74 6.53
C MET A 150 -0.41 -4.24 6.95
N VAL A 151 -1.40 -3.36 7.03
CA VAL A 151 -2.80 -3.70 7.28
C VAL A 151 -3.52 -3.86 5.95
N PHE A 152 -4.26 -4.94 5.81
CA PHE A 152 -4.95 -5.30 4.57
C PHE A 152 -6.15 -6.19 4.82
N ARG A 153 -6.95 -6.40 3.78
CA ARG A 153 -8.02 -7.40 3.70
C ARG A 153 -7.75 -8.31 2.50
N ASP A 154 -8.04 -9.60 2.65
CA ASP A 154 -7.91 -10.59 1.58
C ASP A 154 -9.03 -11.63 1.67
N SER A 155 -9.69 -11.92 0.56
CA SER A 155 -10.73 -12.95 0.49
C SER A 155 -10.23 -14.35 0.83
N GLU A 156 -8.95 -14.66 0.58
CA GLU A 156 -8.34 -15.93 1.02
C GLU A 156 -8.21 -16.03 2.54
N ARG A 157 -8.42 -14.92 3.26
CA ARG A 157 -8.49 -14.83 4.71
C ARG A 157 -9.91 -14.54 5.20
N SER A 158 -10.93 -14.93 4.42
CA SER A 158 -12.35 -14.69 4.72
C SER A 158 -12.69 -13.21 4.90
N ASP A 159 -12.06 -12.34 4.13
CA ASP A 159 -12.22 -10.88 4.18
C ASP A 159 -12.00 -10.25 5.57
N LYS A 160 -11.20 -10.88 6.43
CA LYS A 160 -10.85 -10.32 7.73
C LYS A 160 -9.86 -9.17 7.60
N ALA A 161 -9.93 -8.22 8.52
CA ALA A 161 -8.84 -7.28 8.71
C ALA A 161 -7.61 -8.05 9.18
N SER A 162 -6.53 -7.98 8.41
CA SER A 162 -5.30 -8.73 8.63
C SER A 162 -4.10 -7.80 8.70
N ILE A 163 -3.05 -8.25 9.35
CA ILE A 163 -1.78 -7.54 9.43
C ILE A 163 -0.63 -8.46 9.05
N ALA A 164 0.28 -7.94 8.24
CA ALA A 164 1.58 -8.55 7.98
C ALA A 164 2.67 -7.73 8.68
N ILE A 165 3.56 -8.39 9.40
CA ILE A 165 4.64 -7.76 10.16
C ILE A 165 5.98 -8.33 9.71
N CYS A 166 6.92 -7.43 9.38
CA CYS A 166 8.32 -7.74 9.14
C CYS A 166 9.17 -7.00 10.17
N SER A 167 9.96 -7.73 10.95
CA SER A 167 10.80 -7.16 12.02
C SER A 167 12.21 -6.78 11.56
N ASP A 168 12.62 -7.22 10.37
CA ASP A 168 13.95 -6.94 9.81
C ASP A 168 13.89 -6.96 8.28
N LEU A 169 14.00 -5.79 7.66
CA LEU A 169 14.00 -5.67 6.21
C LEU A 169 15.30 -6.14 5.55
N THR A 170 16.37 -6.37 6.31
CA THR A 170 17.62 -6.92 5.75
C THR A 170 17.46 -8.40 5.39
N LYS A 171 16.54 -9.09 6.10
CA LYS A 171 16.14 -10.48 5.86
C LYS A 171 14.62 -10.58 5.97
N PRO A 172 13.87 -10.06 4.99
CA PRO A 172 12.44 -9.89 5.14
C PRO A 172 11.71 -11.22 5.28
N LEU A 173 11.16 -11.43 6.46
CA LEU A 173 10.25 -12.52 6.80
C LEU A 173 8.95 -11.91 7.30
N TRP A 174 7.85 -12.18 6.59
CA TRP A 174 6.54 -11.65 6.92
C TRP A 174 5.73 -12.65 7.73
N VAL A 175 5.26 -12.22 8.89
CA VAL A 175 4.31 -12.95 9.72
C VAL A 175 2.94 -12.30 9.54
N ILE A 176 1.95 -13.11 9.15
CA ILE A 176 0.59 -12.61 8.86
C ILE A 176 -0.38 -13.19 9.89
N SER A 177 -1.19 -12.30 10.49
CA SER A 177 -2.26 -12.66 11.43
C SER A 177 -3.55 -11.89 11.15
N ASP A 178 -4.68 -12.43 11.62
CA ASP A 178 -5.97 -11.76 11.55
C ASP A 178 -6.16 -10.89 12.79
N LEU A 179 -6.66 -9.68 12.60
CA LEU A 179 -6.92 -8.71 13.67
C LEU A 179 -8.34 -8.83 14.24
N ASN A 180 -9.26 -9.43 13.49
CA ASN A 180 -10.64 -9.66 13.91
C ASN A 180 -11.12 -11.05 13.54
N LYS A 181 -12.30 -11.43 14.05
CA LYS A 181 -12.85 -12.79 13.85
C LYS A 181 -13.82 -12.89 12.69
N ILE A 182 -14.48 -11.79 12.31
CA ILE A 182 -15.55 -11.74 11.32
C ILE A 182 -15.07 -10.97 10.12
N GLY A 183 -15.38 -11.44 8.91
CA GLY A 183 -15.05 -10.73 7.67
C GLY A 183 -15.69 -9.35 7.61
N VAL A 184 -14.99 -8.40 7.02
CA VAL A 184 -15.40 -7.00 6.87
C VAL A 184 -15.84 -6.67 5.42
N GLY A 185 -16.09 -7.72 4.62
CA GLY A 185 -16.54 -7.56 3.24
C GLY A 185 -15.53 -6.83 2.36
N SER A 186 -15.98 -5.83 1.63
CA SER A 186 -15.14 -5.02 0.73
C SER A 186 -14.40 -3.87 1.42
N TRP A 187 -14.21 -3.94 2.73
CA TRP A 187 -13.55 -2.90 3.51
C TRP A 187 -12.15 -2.55 2.98
N GLU A 188 -11.88 -1.26 2.97
CA GLU A 188 -10.55 -0.70 2.70
C GLU A 188 -9.93 -0.23 4.03
N PRO A 189 -8.69 -0.62 4.36
CA PRO A 189 -8.04 -0.26 5.61
C PRO A 189 -7.98 1.24 5.87
N SER A 190 -8.43 1.62 7.07
CA SER A 190 -8.33 2.99 7.56
C SER A 190 -7.89 2.97 9.02
N CYS A 191 -6.90 3.80 9.34
CA CYS A 191 -6.35 3.91 10.70
C CYS A 191 -6.10 5.36 11.09
N ASP A 192 -6.00 5.61 12.39
CA ASP A 192 -5.55 6.88 12.94
C ASP A 192 -4.02 6.98 12.80
N LYS A 193 -3.59 7.60 11.69
CA LYS A 193 -2.16 7.78 11.39
C LYS A 193 -1.48 8.75 12.35
N GLN A 194 -2.21 9.72 12.91
CA GLN A 194 -1.65 10.66 13.88
C GLN A 194 -1.39 9.96 15.21
N LEU A 195 -2.36 9.20 15.72
CA LEU A 195 -2.19 8.41 16.94
C LEU A 195 -1.03 7.41 16.81
N TRP A 196 -0.90 6.79 15.62
CA TRP A 196 0.24 5.91 15.33
C TRP A 196 1.57 6.67 15.38
N ALA A 197 1.66 7.83 14.73
CA ALA A 197 2.89 8.63 14.67
C ALA A 197 3.31 9.16 16.06
N GLU A 198 2.34 9.59 16.89
CA GLU A 198 2.60 10.19 18.20
C GLU A 198 2.82 9.15 19.30
N LYS A 199 2.07 8.05 19.30
CA LYS A 199 2.02 7.09 20.41
C LYS A 199 2.34 5.65 20.03
N GLY A 200 2.45 5.33 18.72
CA GLY A 200 2.65 3.97 18.25
C GLY A 200 1.44 3.05 18.49
N LEU A 201 0.25 3.63 18.71
CA LEU A 201 -0.99 2.91 18.93
C LEU A 201 -1.74 2.75 17.60
N LEU A 202 -2.06 1.50 17.25
CA LEU A 202 -2.82 1.20 16.03
C LEU A 202 -4.31 1.13 16.35
N ASN A 203 -5.07 2.13 15.89
CA ASN A 203 -6.53 2.09 15.92
C ASN A 203 -7.07 2.00 14.49
N LEU A 204 -7.92 1.00 14.24
CA LEU A 204 -8.52 0.75 12.93
C LEU A 204 -10.02 1.02 12.98
N TYR A 205 -10.52 1.70 11.95
CA TYR A 205 -11.97 1.82 11.71
C TYR A 205 -12.41 0.61 10.89
N LEU A 206 -13.30 -0.21 11.44
CA LEU A 206 -13.83 -1.40 10.80
C LEU A 206 -15.32 -1.23 10.54
N GLN A 207 -15.73 -1.51 9.31
CA GLN A 207 -17.13 -1.59 8.94
C GLN A 207 -17.30 -2.72 7.93
N GLN A 208 -18.26 -3.59 8.13
CA GLN A 208 -18.64 -4.52 7.08
C GLN A 208 -19.22 -3.72 5.91
N SER A 209 -18.58 -3.79 4.77
CA SER A 209 -18.99 -3.07 3.56
C SER A 209 -19.16 -4.03 2.38
N ASP A 210 -19.96 -3.64 1.41
CA ASP A 210 -20.16 -4.37 0.19
C ASP A 210 -19.96 -3.45 -1.02
N GLN A 211 -19.17 -3.90 -1.97
CA GLN A 211 -18.92 -3.24 -3.24
C GLN A 211 -19.46 -4.14 -4.35
N VAL A 212 -20.42 -3.67 -5.08
CA VAL A 212 -20.89 -4.35 -6.29
C VAL A 212 -19.94 -4.07 -7.46
N ASP A 213 -19.84 -4.98 -8.41
CA ASP A 213 -19.14 -4.73 -9.65
C ASP A 213 -19.91 -3.73 -10.52
N GLY A 214 -19.15 -2.81 -11.15
CA GLY A 214 -19.73 -1.73 -11.93
C GLY A 214 -20.22 -0.57 -11.05
N GLU A 215 -21.09 0.26 -11.61
CA GLU A 215 -21.62 1.48 -10.96
C GLU A 215 -22.97 1.19 -10.26
N GLY A 216 -23.02 0.17 -9.42
CA GLY A 216 -24.22 -0.23 -8.70
C GLY A 216 -24.23 0.22 -7.25
N ILE A 217 -25.41 0.13 -6.63
CA ILE A 217 -25.62 0.36 -5.20
C ILE A 217 -25.86 -0.99 -4.51
N SER A 218 -25.15 -1.26 -3.44
CA SER A 218 -25.39 -2.45 -2.61
C SER A 218 -26.73 -2.35 -1.91
N THR A 219 -27.42 -3.51 -1.81
CA THR A 219 -28.65 -3.64 -1.03
C THR A 219 -28.41 -4.10 0.40
N MET A 220 -27.14 -4.15 0.83
CA MET A 220 -26.80 -4.52 2.21
C MET A 220 -27.41 -3.54 3.21
N ALA A 221 -28.01 -4.07 4.29
CA ALA A 221 -28.51 -3.24 5.39
C ALA A 221 -27.37 -2.44 6.02
N PRO A 222 -27.67 -1.26 6.62
CA PRO A 222 -26.66 -0.47 7.33
C PRO A 222 -25.90 -1.31 8.36
N GLN A 223 -24.58 -1.16 8.38
CA GLN A 223 -23.70 -1.89 9.27
C GLN A 223 -23.07 -0.92 10.29
N PRO A 224 -22.87 -1.37 11.55
CA PRO A 224 -22.21 -0.54 12.55
C PRO A 224 -20.73 -0.31 12.18
N VAL A 225 -20.22 0.84 12.59
CA VAL A 225 -18.78 1.14 12.56
C VAL A 225 -18.18 0.76 13.90
N TYR A 226 -17.04 0.10 13.87
CA TYR A 226 -16.27 -0.29 15.04
C TYR A 226 -14.90 0.36 15.02
N VAL A 227 -14.36 0.61 16.19
CA VAL A 227 -12.94 0.93 16.36
C VAL A 227 -12.27 -0.28 16.99
N LEU A 228 -11.30 -0.86 16.29
CA LEU A 228 -10.40 -1.87 16.87
C LEU A 228 -9.21 -1.12 17.46
N GLU A 229 -9.20 -1.03 18.79
CA GLU A 229 -8.18 -0.28 19.51
C GLU A 229 -6.96 -1.14 19.79
N ASN A 230 -5.81 -0.65 19.39
CA ASN A 230 -4.47 -1.17 19.68
C ASN A 230 -4.41 -2.70 19.80
N PRO A 231 -4.71 -3.46 18.73
CA PRO A 231 -4.63 -4.91 18.78
C PRO A 231 -3.23 -5.35 19.19
N GLU A 232 -3.14 -6.46 19.92
CA GLU A 232 -1.86 -7.05 20.31
C GLU A 232 -1.01 -7.39 19.07
N LEU A 233 0.22 -6.81 18.98
CA LEU A 233 1.13 -6.86 17.83
C LEU A 233 2.55 -7.30 18.21
#